data_93b2950bd6d67efec16c52d4acce3a8f
#
_entry.id   93b2950bd6d67efec16c52d4acce3a8f
#
_cell.length_a   1.000
_cell.length_b   1.000
_cell.length_c   1.000
_cell.angle_alpha   90.00
_cell.angle_beta   90.00
_cell.angle_gamma   90.00
#
_symmetry.space_group_name_H-M   'P 1'
#
loop_
_entity.id
_entity.type
_entity.pdbx_description
1 polymer ?
#
loop_
_entity_poly.entity_id
_entity_poly.type
_entity_poly.pdbx_seq_one_letter_code
_entity_poly.pdbx_strand_id
1 'polypeptide(L)'
;MEDPIRRSNFLEPRAVRAEARRKRKNRLGSKDYPPAVRYAGLGALTLLTVAVAAFSLKPLDPPATPPARTATDPAIASGEVAMPMGPAQSALAAEIDAAVNAAEWPALSPTMDEAITGAQAPSGIAECGLVERPDAAQCTWGAPDAPKTIMVLGDSMAMSFVLPIKNFAEASGGQWKARSEAMFGCTFVDMDVSTQDADTSAACPARKAAAIAAVNEVRPDVVIITNLHTDITAELWIPGVKRLTDQFAANVGKILILSAPPNDKKPADCYTRTSKPADCLSRVTDTWKARSRADRNLAYRVGGTYVDSRRLFCTPDNYCPSFVGTTPMKSDSAHVTIEYGARISPAFAEMLRADAI
;
A
#
# COMPACT_ATOMS: atom_id res chain seq x y z
N MET A 1 -10.32 36.05 -49.37
CA MET A 1 -10.85 34.73 -49.74
C MET A 1 -10.86 33.94 -48.47
N GLU A 2 -12.06 33.89 -47.88
CA GLU A 2 -12.36 33.21 -46.61
C GLU A 2 -12.74 31.76 -46.90
N ASP A 3 -12.30 30.86 -46.02
CA ASP A 3 -12.86 29.51 -46.01
C ASP A 3 -13.15 29.08 -44.54
N PRO A 4 -14.43 28.70 -44.22
CA PRO A 4 -14.86 28.55 -42.84
C PRO A 4 -14.75 27.11 -42.36
N ILE A 5 -14.15 26.95 -41.18
CA ILE A 5 -14.06 25.69 -40.43
C ILE A 5 -15.43 25.30 -39.91
N ARG A 6 -15.98 24.15 -40.37
CA ARG A 6 -17.17 23.51 -39.87
C ARG A 6 -16.90 22.86 -38.52
N ARG A 7 -17.56 23.38 -37.49
CA ARG A 7 -17.76 22.66 -36.22
C ARG A 7 -18.86 21.61 -36.38
N SER A 8 -18.59 20.34 -36.20
CA SER A 8 -19.58 19.29 -36.07
C SER A 8 -19.84 18.99 -34.59
N ASN A 9 -20.97 19.48 -34.06
CA ASN A 9 -21.50 19.07 -32.78
C ASN A 9 -22.17 17.71 -32.93
N PHE A 10 -21.63 16.65 -32.36
CA PHE A 10 -22.32 15.38 -32.19
C PHE A 10 -23.02 15.39 -30.83
N LEU A 11 -24.30 15.79 -30.85
CA LEU A 11 -25.26 15.55 -29.76
C LEU A 11 -25.99 14.24 -30.05
N GLU A 12 -25.60 13.15 -29.37
CA GLU A 12 -26.43 11.94 -29.40
C GLU A 12 -27.79 12.20 -28.74
N PRO A 13 -28.92 11.77 -29.39
CA PRO A 13 -30.26 12.04 -28.87
C PRO A 13 -30.54 11.24 -27.60
N ARG A 14 -31.00 11.92 -26.56
CA ARG A 14 -31.50 11.36 -25.29
C ARG A 14 -32.57 10.24 -25.44
N ALA A 15 -33.15 10.08 -26.58
CA ALA A 15 -34.17 9.07 -26.90
C ALA A 15 -33.65 7.62 -26.88
N VAL A 16 -32.39 7.37 -27.30
CA VAL A 16 -31.83 6.02 -27.38
C VAL A 16 -31.56 5.42 -25.99
N ARG A 17 -31.21 6.26 -25.00
CA ARG A 17 -31.01 5.81 -23.61
C ARG A 17 -32.30 5.45 -22.86
N ALA A 18 -33.39 6.09 -23.22
CA ALA A 18 -34.71 5.82 -22.61
C ALA A 18 -35.28 4.46 -23.06
N GLU A 19 -35.07 4.09 -24.33
CA GLU A 19 -35.57 2.83 -24.88
C GLU A 19 -34.82 1.60 -24.38
N ALA A 20 -33.51 1.71 -24.18
CA ALA A 20 -32.67 0.65 -23.55
C ALA A 20 -33.06 0.37 -22.09
N ARG A 21 -33.45 1.40 -21.34
CA ARG A 21 -33.96 1.25 -19.95
C ARG A 21 -35.33 0.60 -19.90
N ARG A 22 -36.20 0.88 -20.88
CA ARG A 22 -37.53 0.30 -20.95
C ARG A 22 -37.50 -1.20 -21.32
N LYS A 23 -36.60 -1.62 -22.23
CA LYS A 23 -36.42 -3.04 -22.60
C LYS A 23 -35.86 -3.88 -21.45
N ARG A 24 -35.07 -3.29 -20.54
CA ARG A 24 -34.52 -4.00 -19.37
C ARG A 24 -35.57 -4.23 -18.27
N LYS A 25 -36.53 -3.31 -18.13
CA LYS A 25 -37.62 -3.42 -17.14
C LYS A 25 -38.68 -4.46 -17.53
N ASN A 26 -38.89 -4.70 -18.83
CA ASN A 26 -39.89 -5.66 -19.34
C ASN A 26 -39.35 -7.12 -19.42
N ARG A 27 -38.07 -7.38 -19.13
CA ARG A 27 -37.54 -8.75 -19.03
C ARG A 27 -37.64 -9.37 -17.63
N LEU A 28 -38.13 -8.62 -16.65
CA LEU A 28 -38.53 -9.14 -15.34
C LEU A 28 -40.07 -9.37 -15.31
N GLY A 29 -40.58 -9.98 -16.39
CA GLY A 29 -41.97 -10.45 -16.46
C GLY A 29 -42.18 -11.56 -15.45
N SER A 30 -43.24 -11.42 -14.67
CA SER A 30 -43.74 -12.38 -13.69
C SER A 30 -43.78 -13.79 -14.30
N LYS A 31 -42.98 -14.69 -13.79
CA LYS A 31 -43.19 -16.12 -13.97
C LYS A 31 -44.42 -16.46 -13.12
N ASP A 32 -45.54 -16.83 -13.76
CA ASP A 32 -46.69 -17.36 -13.07
C ASP A 32 -46.31 -18.74 -12.47
N TYR A 33 -46.09 -18.75 -11.19
CA TYR A 33 -45.94 -20.00 -10.44
C TYR A 33 -47.31 -20.54 -10.05
N PRO A 34 -47.57 -21.87 -10.15
CA PRO A 34 -48.83 -22.46 -9.73
C PRO A 34 -49.07 -22.18 -8.24
N PRO A 35 -50.35 -22.06 -7.81
CA PRO A 35 -50.73 -21.62 -6.45
C PRO A 35 -50.12 -22.45 -5.31
N ALA A 36 -49.81 -23.73 -5.53
CA ALA A 36 -49.19 -24.60 -4.53
C ALA A 36 -47.79 -24.15 -4.09
N VAL A 37 -47.05 -23.39 -4.94
CA VAL A 37 -45.69 -22.90 -4.62
C VAL A 37 -45.73 -21.59 -3.79
N ARG A 38 -46.87 -20.86 -3.83
CA ARG A 38 -47.02 -19.61 -3.06
C ARG A 38 -47.15 -19.84 -1.55
N TYR A 39 -47.66 -21.01 -1.13
CA TYR A 39 -47.86 -21.31 0.28
C TYR A 39 -46.67 -22.05 0.91
N ALA A 40 -45.81 -22.69 0.09
CA ALA A 40 -44.57 -23.34 0.59
C ALA A 40 -43.53 -22.30 1.01
N GLY A 41 -43.49 -21.14 0.39
CA GLY A 41 -42.57 -20.05 0.73
C GLY A 41 -42.89 -19.35 2.07
N LEU A 42 -44.19 -19.23 2.39
CA LEU A 42 -44.63 -18.62 3.66
C LEU A 42 -44.39 -19.53 4.87
N GLY A 43 -44.53 -20.87 4.71
CA GLY A 43 -44.21 -21.82 5.77
C GLY A 43 -42.71 -21.89 6.12
N ALA A 44 -41.84 -21.75 5.12
CA ALA A 44 -40.39 -21.75 5.33
C ALA A 44 -39.92 -20.46 6.02
N LEU A 45 -40.54 -19.32 5.73
CA LEU A 45 -40.16 -18.05 6.35
C LEU A 45 -40.57 -17.99 7.83
N THR A 46 -41.72 -18.58 8.21
CA THR A 46 -42.17 -18.61 9.59
C THR A 46 -41.34 -19.57 10.44
N LEU A 47 -40.88 -20.70 9.90
CA LEU A 47 -39.98 -21.62 10.61
C LEU A 47 -38.57 -21.02 10.81
N LEU A 48 -38.07 -20.24 9.83
CA LEU A 48 -36.79 -19.53 9.93
C LEU A 48 -36.83 -18.44 11.00
N THR A 49 -37.92 -17.66 11.08
CA THR A 49 -38.08 -16.60 12.08
C THR A 49 -38.21 -17.14 13.50
N VAL A 50 -38.89 -18.30 13.71
CA VAL A 50 -38.95 -18.94 15.03
C VAL A 50 -37.61 -19.54 15.44
N ALA A 51 -36.84 -20.11 14.50
CA ALA A 51 -35.49 -20.61 14.79
C ALA A 51 -34.50 -19.47 15.14
N VAL A 52 -34.59 -18.33 14.46
CA VAL A 52 -33.77 -17.15 14.77
C VAL A 52 -34.13 -16.52 16.11
N ALA A 53 -35.42 -16.48 16.47
CA ALA A 53 -35.89 -15.99 17.76
C ALA A 53 -35.44 -16.89 18.93
N ALA A 54 -35.41 -18.23 18.74
CA ALA A 54 -34.94 -19.17 19.75
C ALA A 54 -33.42 -19.10 20.00
N PHE A 55 -32.63 -18.71 18.99
CA PHE A 55 -31.19 -18.49 19.13
C PHE A 55 -30.83 -17.12 19.74
N SER A 56 -31.73 -16.13 19.67
CA SER A 56 -31.51 -14.79 20.19
C SER A 56 -31.80 -14.64 21.70
N LEU A 57 -32.27 -15.66 22.37
CA LEU A 57 -32.58 -15.62 23.81
C LEU A 57 -31.49 -16.21 24.71
N LYS A 58 -30.32 -16.54 24.19
CA LYS A 58 -29.15 -16.76 25.05
C LYS A 58 -28.69 -15.41 25.61
N PRO A 59 -28.52 -15.30 26.96
CA PRO A 59 -27.89 -14.10 27.52
C PRO A 59 -26.53 -13.90 26.85
N LEU A 60 -26.31 -12.70 26.31
CA LEU A 60 -24.97 -12.28 25.89
C LEU A 60 -24.13 -12.26 27.19
N ASP A 61 -23.13 -13.11 27.25
CA ASP A 61 -22.10 -12.98 28.27
C ASP A 61 -21.54 -11.54 28.18
N PRO A 62 -21.31 -10.88 29.31
CA PRO A 62 -20.70 -9.55 29.30
C PRO A 62 -19.36 -9.64 28.54
N PRO A 63 -18.98 -8.57 27.78
CA PRO A 63 -17.75 -8.60 27.04
C PRO A 63 -16.61 -8.96 27.98
N ALA A 64 -15.89 -10.02 27.66
CA ALA A 64 -14.76 -10.48 28.43
C ALA A 64 -13.77 -9.32 28.58
N THR A 65 -13.53 -8.92 29.80
CA THR A 65 -12.47 -7.98 30.16
C THR A 65 -11.18 -8.53 29.55
N PRO A 66 -10.41 -7.72 28.77
CA PRO A 66 -9.15 -8.19 28.21
C PRO A 66 -8.31 -8.73 29.38
N PRO A 67 -7.71 -9.93 29.26
CA PRO A 67 -6.88 -10.46 30.32
C PRO A 67 -5.74 -9.48 30.59
N ALA A 68 -5.58 -9.10 31.87
CA ALA A 68 -4.42 -8.36 32.32
C ALA A 68 -3.17 -9.09 31.86
N ARG A 69 -2.32 -8.43 31.09
CA ARG A 69 -1.07 -9.01 30.59
C ARG A 69 -0.19 -9.35 31.80
N THR A 70 -0.10 -10.62 32.18
CA THR A 70 0.99 -11.11 32.99
C THR A 70 2.21 -11.21 32.09
N ALA A 71 3.27 -10.52 32.47
CA ALA A 71 4.55 -10.46 31.77
C ALA A 71 5.32 -11.78 31.85
N THR A 72 4.77 -12.87 31.32
CA THR A 72 5.50 -14.15 31.26
C THR A 72 4.84 -15.07 30.20
N ASP A 73 5.03 -14.72 28.93
CA ASP A 73 5.02 -15.71 27.88
C ASP A 73 6.39 -15.74 27.23
N PRO A 74 7.09 -16.90 27.20
CA PRO A 74 8.38 -16.96 26.54
C PRO A 74 8.14 -16.75 25.04
N ALA A 75 8.70 -15.68 24.50
CA ALA A 75 8.79 -15.44 23.08
C ALA A 75 9.31 -16.72 22.42
N ILE A 76 8.48 -17.31 21.55
CA ILE A 76 8.95 -18.34 20.63
C ILE A 76 10.03 -17.68 19.78
N ALA A 77 11.27 -18.06 20.07
CA ALA A 77 12.44 -17.60 19.37
C ALA A 77 12.40 -18.06 17.91
N SER A 78 11.79 -17.25 17.04
CA SER A 78 12.24 -17.13 15.68
C SER A 78 13.65 -16.52 15.82
N GLY A 79 14.71 -17.21 15.37
CA GLY A 79 16.10 -16.80 15.55
C GLY A 79 16.50 -15.55 14.77
N GLU A 80 15.70 -14.53 14.84
CA GLU A 80 15.94 -13.18 14.35
C GLU A 80 16.58 -12.42 15.51
N VAL A 81 17.91 -12.28 15.48
CA VAL A 81 18.62 -11.36 16.37
C VAL A 81 18.04 -9.98 16.07
N ALA A 82 17.19 -9.48 16.97
CA ALA A 82 16.65 -8.15 16.85
C ALA A 82 17.83 -7.16 16.85
N MET A 83 18.12 -6.55 15.72
CA MET A 83 19.09 -5.46 15.66
C MET A 83 18.60 -4.34 16.59
N PRO A 84 19.49 -3.74 17.40
CA PRO A 84 19.09 -2.68 18.31
C PRO A 84 18.50 -1.52 17.50
N MET A 85 17.29 -1.10 17.88
CA MET A 85 16.64 0.05 17.26
C MET A 85 17.41 1.32 17.59
N GLY A 86 17.59 2.19 16.60
CA GLY A 86 18.12 3.52 16.82
C GLY A 86 17.12 4.42 17.59
N PRO A 87 17.54 5.61 18.02
CA PRO A 87 16.71 6.50 18.80
C PRO A 87 15.43 6.95 18.06
N ALA A 88 15.49 7.21 16.76
CA ALA A 88 14.31 7.61 15.98
C ALA A 88 13.34 6.42 15.80
N GLN A 89 13.84 5.20 15.58
CA GLN A 89 13.01 4.00 15.55
C GLN A 89 12.32 3.75 16.88
N SER A 90 13.07 3.91 18.00
CA SER A 90 12.53 3.73 19.35
C SER A 90 11.46 4.77 19.68
N ALA A 91 11.67 6.03 19.31
CA ALA A 91 10.68 7.10 19.47
C ALA A 91 9.41 6.81 18.66
N LEU A 92 9.55 6.45 17.38
CA LEU A 92 8.42 6.11 16.52
C LEU A 92 7.64 4.91 17.06
N ALA A 93 8.32 3.87 17.55
CA ALA A 93 7.67 2.69 18.13
C ALA A 93 6.84 3.05 19.38
N ALA A 94 7.33 3.94 20.23
CA ALA A 94 6.59 4.43 21.38
C ALA A 94 5.35 5.25 20.97
N GLU A 95 5.45 6.08 19.93
CA GLU A 95 4.32 6.84 19.39
C GLU A 95 3.28 5.92 18.73
N ILE A 96 3.69 4.87 18.03
CA ILE A 96 2.80 3.85 17.47
C ILE A 96 2.05 3.12 18.60
N ASP A 97 2.75 2.72 19.67
CA ASP A 97 2.11 2.07 20.82
C ASP A 97 1.10 3.00 21.50
N ALA A 98 1.45 4.28 21.68
CA ALA A 98 0.54 5.28 22.23
C ALA A 98 -0.71 5.44 21.36
N ALA A 99 -0.57 5.45 20.04
CA ALA A 99 -1.69 5.58 19.11
C ALA A 99 -2.60 4.34 19.11
N VAL A 100 -2.05 3.14 19.26
CA VAL A 100 -2.83 1.88 19.40
C VAL A 100 -3.70 1.91 20.64
N ASN A 101 -3.24 2.56 21.72
CA ASN A 101 -3.93 2.63 23.00
C ASN A 101 -4.76 3.92 23.18
N ALA A 102 -4.85 4.77 22.15
CA ALA A 102 -5.57 6.03 22.23
C ALA A 102 -7.09 5.81 22.34
N ALA A 103 -7.71 6.43 23.35
CA ALA A 103 -9.17 6.38 23.59
C ALA A 103 -9.95 7.34 22.68
N GLU A 104 -9.34 8.45 22.31
CA GLU A 104 -9.97 9.54 21.54
C GLU A 104 -9.03 9.99 20.40
N TRP A 105 -9.62 10.54 19.35
CA TRP A 105 -8.86 11.12 18.25
C TRP A 105 -8.12 12.37 18.72
N PRO A 106 -6.83 12.51 18.43
CA PRO A 106 -6.14 13.78 18.61
C PRO A 106 -6.62 14.81 17.58
N ALA A 107 -6.25 16.06 17.75
CA ALA A 107 -6.38 17.06 16.69
C ALA A 107 -5.42 16.69 15.52
N LEU A 108 -5.94 15.96 14.54
CA LEU A 108 -5.16 15.49 13.39
C LEU A 108 -4.75 16.65 12.48
N SER A 109 -3.52 16.61 11.97
CA SER A 109 -2.94 17.54 11.00
C SER A 109 -2.06 16.78 10.00
N PRO A 110 -2.48 16.67 8.73
CA PRO A 110 -3.77 17.09 8.19
C PRO A 110 -4.95 16.40 8.89
N THR A 111 -6.17 16.91 8.69
CA THR A 111 -7.38 16.19 9.11
C THR A 111 -7.47 14.85 8.39
N MET A 112 -8.24 13.90 8.92
CA MET A 112 -8.41 12.61 8.26
C MET A 112 -9.07 12.75 6.87
N ASP A 113 -10.02 13.68 6.70
CA ASP A 113 -10.67 13.95 5.42
C ASP A 113 -9.68 14.51 4.38
N GLU A 114 -8.78 15.40 4.78
CA GLU A 114 -7.70 15.89 3.94
C GLU A 114 -6.71 14.76 3.59
N ALA A 115 -6.38 13.89 4.53
CA ALA A 115 -5.50 12.74 4.29
C ALA A 115 -6.10 11.74 3.29
N ILE A 116 -7.42 11.46 3.39
CA ILE A 116 -8.13 10.55 2.48
C ILE A 116 -8.14 11.07 1.03
N THR A 117 -8.25 12.39 0.86
CA THR A 117 -8.34 13.03 -0.46
C THR A 117 -7.01 13.59 -0.96
N GLY A 118 -5.97 13.51 -0.15
CA GLY A 118 -4.65 14.06 -0.42
C GLY A 118 -3.89 13.34 -1.54
N ALA A 119 -2.84 13.99 -2.01
CA ALA A 119 -1.94 13.40 -2.99
C ALA A 119 -1.12 12.24 -2.37
N GLN A 120 -0.77 11.25 -3.19
CA GLN A 120 0.02 10.08 -2.74
C GLN A 120 1.53 10.36 -2.65
N ALA A 121 2.00 11.45 -3.23
CA ALA A 121 3.39 11.91 -3.15
C ALA A 121 3.45 13.43 -3.31
N PRO A 122 4.48 14.09 -2.76
CA PRO A 122 4.69 15.52 -2.97
C PRO A 122 4.91 15.86 -4.45
N SER A 123 4.56 17.08 -4.84
CA SER A 123 4.99 17.64 -6.13
C SER A 123 6.52 17.57 -6.26
N GLY A 124 7.00 17.29 -7.46
CA GLY A 124 8.41 17.00 -7.74
C GLY A 124 8.82 15.55 -7.51
N ILE A 125 8.02 14.77 -6.74
CA ILE A 125 8.16 13.32 -6.63
C ILE A 125 7.05 12.63 -7.41
N ALA A 126 5.81 13.09 -7.30
CA ALA A 126 4.65 12.48 -7.94
C ALA A 126 4.82 12.32 -9.46
N GLU A 127 5.36 13.34 -10.11
CA GLU A 127 5.60 13.37 -11.56
C GLU A 127 6.54 12.25 -12.02
N CYS A 128 7.49 11.84 -11.17
CA CYS A 128 8.42 10.73 -11.48
C CYS A 128 7.72 9.38 -11.59
N GLY A 129 6.55 9.25 -10.96
CA GLY A 129 5.73 8.04 -10.97
C GLY A 129 4.69 7.98 -12.09
N LEU A 130 4.54 9.01 -12.91
CA LEU A 130 3.56 9.07 -14.00
C LEU A 130 4.02 8.28 -15.25
N VAL A 131 3.07 8.01 -16.16
CA VAL A 131 3.35 7.42 -17.48
C VAL A 131 4.33 8.28 -18.24
N GLU A 132 4.03 9.58 -18.36
CA GLU A 132 4.93 10.59 -18.89
C GLU A 132 5.72 11.18 -17.72
N ARG A 133 6.93 10.71 -17.52
CA ARG A 133 7.81 11.18 -16.46
C ARG A 133 8.76 12.28 -16.95
N PRO A 134 9.18 13.18 -16.06
CA PRO A 134 10.25 14.14 -16.39
C PRO A 134 11.60 13.45 -16.56
N ASP A 135 12.60 14.21 -16.99
CA ASP A 135 13.96 13.73 -17.13
C ASP A 135 14.51 13.13 -15.83
N ALA A 136 15.43 12.17 -15.97
CA ALA A 136 16.03 11.46 -14.84
C ALA A 136 16.66 12.40 -13.79
N ALA A 137 17.20 13.55 -14.22
CA ALA A 137 17.77 14.56 -13.31
C ALA A 137 16.71 15.14 -12.35
N GLN A 138 15.47 15.31 -12.80
CA GLN A 138 14.36 15.81 -11.96
C GLN A 138 13.83 14.73 -10.99
N CYS A 139 14.14 13.47 -11.25
CA CYS A 139 13.80 12.33 -10.38
C CYS A 139 15.01 11.83 -9.57
N THR A 140 16.01 12.71 -9.40
CA THR A 140 17.23 12.44 -8.64
C THR A 140 17.43 13.54 -7.59
N TRP A 141 17.66 13.16 -6.34
CA TRP A 141 17.79 14.05 -5.18
C TRP A 141 19.08 13.75 -4.40
N GLY A 142 19.59 14.73 -3.68
CA GLY A 142 20.86 14.69 -2.98
C GLY A 142 21.95 15.44 -3.75
N ALA A 143 23.21 15.34 -3.32
CA ALA A 143 24.30 16.03 -3.99
C ALA A 143 24.57 15.41 -5.37
N PRO A 144 24.68 16.22 -6.46
CA PRO A 144 24.88 15.70 -7.81
C PRO A 144 26.14 14.83 -7.95
N ASP A 145 27.19 15.18 -7.21
CA ASP A 145 28.49 14.53 -7.17
C ASP A 145 28.63 13.52 -6.02
N ALA A 146 27.51 13.17 -5.35
CA ALA A 146 27.54 12.16 -4.29
C ALA A 146 28.18 10.85 -4.79
N PRO A 147 29.13 10.28 -4.02
CA PRO A 147 29.85 9.08 -4.43
C PRO A 147 28.98 7.82 -4.46
N LYS A 148 27.86 7.83 -3.75
CA LYS A 148 26.95 6.67 -3.63
C LYS A 148 25.56 6.99 -4.16
N THR A 149 24.94 5.98 -4.80
CA THR A 149 23.61 6.12 -5.41
C THR A 149 22.65 5.04 -4.90
N ILE A 150 21.44 5.46 -4.52
CA ILE A 150 20.30 4.57 -4.29
C ILE A 150 19.35 4.71 -5.47
N MET A 151 18.88 3.59 -6.04
CA MET A 151 17.77 3.58 -7.01
C MET A 151 16.56 2.87 -6.43
N VAL A 152 15.37 3.39 -6.71
CA VAL A 152 14.09 2.88 -6.21
C VAL A 152 13.26 2.36 -7.37
N LEU A 153 12.87 1.08 -7.30
CA LEU A 153 12.07 0.38 -8.30
C LEU A 153 10.76 -0.13 -7.67
N GLY A 154 9.70 -0.14 -8.44
CA GLY A 154 8.42 -0.69 -8.02
C GLY A 154 7.23 0.18 -8.43
N ASP A 155 6.11 -0.06 -7.78
CA ASP A 155 4.83 0.62 -8.05
C ASP A 155 4.55 1.77 -7.07
N SER A 156 3.27 2.03 -6.78
CA SER A 156 2.86 3.08 -5.84
C SER A 156 3.42 2.89 -4.42
N MET A 157 3.74 1.65 -4.02
CA MET A 157 4.40 1.42 -2.73
C MET A 157 5.84 1.94 -2.74
N ALA A 158 6.55 1.76 -3.86
CA ALA A 158 7.87 2.37 -4.04
C ALA A 158 7.78 3.89 -3.99
N MET A 159 6.78 4.48 -4.65
CA MET A 159 6.54 5.93 -4.61
C MET A 159 6.29 6.44 -3.19
N SER A 160 5.62 5.68 -2.33
CA SER A 160 5.41 6.02 -0.92
C SER A 160 6.73 6.13 -0.11
N PHE A 161 7.77 5.40 -0.54
CA PHE A 161 9.08 5.43 0.11
C PHE A 161 10.08 6.38 -0.56
N VAL A 162 9.76 6.98 -1.72
CA VAL A 162 10.67 7.95 -2.38
C VAL A 162 10.95 9.14 -1.47
N LEU A 163 9.95 9.69 -0.78
CA LEU A 163 10.16 10.82 0.13
C LEU A 163 11.11 10.49 1.29
N PRO A 164 10.94 9.41 2.07
CA PRO A 164 11.92 9.00 3.08
C PRO A 164 13.33 8.77 2.51
N ILE A 165 13.46 8.19 1.31
CA ILE A 165 14.74 7.90 0.68
C ILE A 165 15.40 9.21 0.17
N LYS A 166 14.62 10.12 -0.41
CA LYS A 166 15.07 11.47 -0.76
C LYS A 166 15.63 12.19 0.47
N ASN A 167 14.85 12.22 1.57
CA ASN A 167 15.26 12.87 2.81
C ASN A 167 16.54 12.25 3.38
N PHE A 168 16.70 10.92 3.29
CA PHE A 168 17.95 10.25 3.64
C PHE A 168 19.14 10.72 2.79
N ALA A 169 18.96 10.81 1.46
CA ALA A 169 20.02 11.24 0.57
C ALA A 169 20.43 12.71 0.83
N GLU A 170 19.46 13.59 0.96
CA GLU A 170 19.69 15.03 1.24
C GLU A 170 20.36 15.26 2.61
N ALA A 171 19.98 14.48 3.62
CA ALA A 171 20.57 14.56 4.97
C ALA A 171 21.92 13.81 5.10
N SER A 172 22.45 13.22 4.02
CA SER A 172 23.65 12.38 4.05
C SER A 172 24.97 13.16 4.10
N GLY A 173 24.93 14.48 4.11
CA GLY A 173 26.15 15.29 4.02
C GLY A 173 26.90 15.13 2.69
N GLY A 174 26.17 14.93 1.59
CA GLY A 174 26.73 14.76 0.26
C GLY A 174 27.21 13.34 -0.06
N GLN A 175 26.98 12.38 0.81
CA GLN A 175 27.45 11.00 0.60
C GLN A 175 26.55 10.18 -0.32
N TRP A 176 25.26 10.52 -0.38
CA TRP A 176 24.27 9.77 -1.14
C TRP A 176 23.45 10.65 -2.06
N LYS A 177 23.09 10.12 -3.21
CA LYS A 177 21.99 10.58 -4.05
C LYS A 177 21.01 9.46 -4.25
N ALA A 178 19.72 9.81 -4.44
CA ALA A 178 18.63 8.89 -4.63
C ALA A 178 17.94 9.17 -5.96
N ARG A 179 17.65 8.14 -6.75
CA ARG A 179 16.93 8.23 -8.01
C ARG A 179 15.72 7.30 -8.02
N SER A 180 14.55 7.81 -8.42
CA SER A 180 13.35 7.01 -8.58
C SER A 180 13.17 6.56 -10.03
N GLU A 181 12.97 5.26 -10.22
CA GLU A 181 12.49 4.62 -11.44
C GLU A 181 11.12 3.96 -11.23
N ALA A 182 10.51 4.17 -10.06
CA ALA A 182 9.18 3.67 -9.74
C ALA A 182 8.09 4.29 -10.62
N MET A 183 6.96 3.58 -10.79
CA MET A 183 5.80 4.08 -11.53
C MET A 183 4.51 3.64 -10.83
N PHE A 184 3.59 4.57 -10.58
CA PHE A 184 2.28 4.25 -10.02
C PHE A 184 1.59 3.14 -10.83
N GLY A 185 1.05 2.14 -10.15
CA GLY A 185 0.33 1.02 -10.76
C GLY A 185 1.19 0.00 -11.53
N CYS A 186 2.49 0.24 -11.72
CA CYS A 186 3.36 -0.67 -12.47
C CYS A 186 4.21 -1.54 -11.55
N THR A 187 3.65 -2.65 -11.09
CA THR A 187 4.37 -3.60 -10.25
C THR A 187 5.61 -4.15 -10.97
N PHE A 188 6.77 -4.08 -10.32
CA PHE A 188 8.05 -4.54 -10.88
C PHE A 188 8.16 -6.06 -10.79
N VAL A 189 7.49 -6.72 -11.71
CA VAL A 189 7.43 -8.19 -11.88
C VAL A 189 7.36 -8.52 -13.36
N ASP A 190 7.99 -9.62 -13.78
CA ASP A 190 7.96 -10.11 -15.18
C ASP A 190 6.64 -10.83 -15.46
N MET A 191 5.58 -10.04 -15.53
CA MET A 191 4.21 -10.42 -15.87
C MET A 191 3.49 -9.20 -16.44
N ASP A 192 2.41 -9.45 -17.17
CA ASP A 192 1.47 -8.38 -17.54
C ASP A 192 0.79 -7.87 -16.28
N VAL A 193 0.85 -6.56 -16.09
CA VAL A 193 0.19 -5.87 -14.99
C VAL A 193 -1.03 -5.16 -15.55
N SER A 194 -2.20 -5.55 -15.07
CA SER A 194 -3.45 -4.89 -15.40
C SER A 194 -3.85 -3.95 -14.27
N THR A 195 -4.06 -2.69 -14.59
CA THR A 195 -4.56 -1.67 -13.68
C THR A 195 -5.92 -1.16 -14.18
N GLN A 196 -6.60 -0.32 -13.39
CA GLN A 196 -7.84 0.32 -13.83
C GLN A 196 -7.60 1.38 -14.91
N ASP A 197 -6.35 1.89 -15.01
CA ASP A 197 -5.91 2.82 -16.03
C ASP A 197 -5.20 2.07 -17.16
N ALA A 198 -5.78 2.13 -18.38
CA ALA A 198 -5.30 1.43 -19.56
C ALA A 198 -3.94 1.97 -20.02
N ASP A 199 -3.70 3.29 -19.90
CA ASP A 199 -2.45 3.92 -20.32
C ASP A 199 -1.30 3.47 -19.40
N THR A 200 -1.53 3.40 -18.10
CA THR A 200 -0.59 2.83 -17.12
C THR A 200 -0.26 1.38 -17.45
N SER A 201 -1.28 0.56 -17.73
CA SER A 201 -1.09 -0.86 -18.08
C SER A 201 -0.27 -1.02 -19.35
N ALA A 202 -0.53 -0.21 -20.38
CA ALA A 202 0.18 -0.23 -21.66
C ALA A 202 1.64 0.24 -21.55
N ALA A 203 1.92 1.25 -20.71
CA ALA A 203 3.25 1.81 -20.51
C ALA A 203 4.16 0.95 -19.62
N CYS A 204 3.58 0.13 -18.73
CA CYS A 204 4.31 -0.61 -17.70
C CYS A 204 5.45 -1.50 -18.23
N PRO A 205 5.30 -2.28 -19.31
CA PRO A 205 6.40 -3.08 -19.84
C PRO A 205 7.62 -2.24 -20.27
N ALA A 206 7.38 -1.13 -20.97
CA ALA A 206 8.44 -0.22 -21.39
C ALA A 206 9.13 0.45 -20.19
N ARG A 207 8.36 0.82 -19.14
CA ARG A 207 8.91 1.38 -17.90
C ARG A 207 9.79 0.41 -17.14
N LYS A 208 9.41 -0.86 -17.05
CA LYS A 208 10.27 -1.90 -16.45
C LYS A 208 11.58 -2.05 -17.22
N ALA A 209 11.52 -2.10 -18.56
CA ALA A 209 12.72 -2.16 -19.38
C ALA A 209 13.62 -0.92 -19.22
N ALA A 210 13.04 0.27 -19.20
CA ALA A 210 13.77 1.52 -18.97
C ALA A 210 14.42 1.57 -17.58
N ALA A 211 13.72 1.09 -16.54
CA ALA A 211 14.27 1.00 -15.18
C ALA A 211 15.48 0.05 -15.13
N ILE A 212 15.40 -1.11 -15.77
CA ILE A 212 16.52 -2.05 -15.88
C ILE A 212 17.71 -1.42 -16.62
N ALA A 213 17.46 -0.75 -17.75
CA ALA A 213 18.50 -0.03 -18.50
C ALA A 213 19.16 1.05 -17.66
N ALA A 214 18.37 1.83 -16.91
CA ALA A 214 18.87 2.88 -16.02
C ALA A 214 19.75 2.31 -14.89
N VAL A 215 19.37 1.18 -14.28
CA VAL A 215 20.21 0.52 -13.27
C VAL A 215 21.54 0.05 -13.88
N ASN A 216 21.51 -0.53 -15.06
CA ASN A 216 22.73 -1.00 -15.76
C ASN A 216 23.66 0.15 -16.16
N GLU A 217 23.12 1.32 -16.50
CA GLU A 217 23.85 2.53 -16.83
C GLU A 217 24.48 3.16 -15.57
N VAL A 218 23.65 3.39 -14.54
CA VAL A 218 24.05 4.11 -13.30
C VAL A 218 24.95 3.25 -12.42
N ARG A 219 24.76 1.93 -12.39
CA ARG A 219 25.45 0.97 -11.51
C ARG A 219 25.40 1.40 -10.05
N PRO A 220 24.18 1.51 -9.47
CA PRO A 220 24.00 2.06 -8.14
C PRO A 220 24.62 1.17 -7.06
N ASP A 221 25.00 1.78 -5.93
CA ASP A 221 25.43 1.04 -4.75
C ASP A 221 24.28 0.24 -4.16
N VAL A 222 23.04 0.77 -4.25
CA VAL A 222 21.85 0.15 -3.69
C VAL A 222 20.68 0.27 -4.66
N VAL A 223 19.98 -0.85 -4.87
CA VAL A 223 18.63 -0.86 -5.48
C VAL A 223 17.63 -1.30 -4.43
N ILE A 224 16.60 -0.49 -4.20
CA ILE A 224 15.46 -0.82 -3.34
C ILE A 224 14.29 -1.20 -4.22
N ILE A 225 13.74 -2.40 -4.03
CA ILE A 225 12.56 -2.90 -4.73
C ILE A 225 11.43 -3.05 -3.71
N THR A 226 10.30 -2.39 -3.96
CA THR A 226 9.08 -2.55 -3.17
C THR A 226 7.85 -2.42 -4.05
N ASN A 227 6.84 -3.27 -3.80
CA ASN A 227 5.64 -3.34 -4.62
C ASN A 227 4.41 -3.61 -3.75
N LEU A 228 3.25 -3.17 -4.23
CA LEU A 228 1.98 -3.54 -3.63
C LEU A 228 1.83 -5.07 -3.67
N HIS A 229 1.36 -5.62 -2.58
CA HIS A 229 0.97 -7.01 -2.52
C HIS A 229 -0.36 -7.20 -3.28
N THR A 230 -0.23 -7.54 -4.56
CA THR A 230 -1.35 -7.93 -5.42
C THR A 230 -1.73 -9.40 -5.19
N ASP A 231 -2.75 -9.90 -5.88
CA ASP A 231 -3.19 -11.30 -5.80
C ASP A 231 -2.24 -12.30 -6.51
N ILE A 232 -0.99 -11.87 -6.81
CA ILE A 232 0.02 -12.74 -7.41
C ILE A 232 0.53 -13.72 -6.34
N THR A 233 0.47 -15.02 -6.61
CA THR A 233 0.97 -16.04 -5.68
C THR A 233 2.50 -16.01 -5.55
N ALA A 234 3.03 -16.55 -4.45
CA ALA A 234 4.48 -16.59 -4.23
C ALA A 234 5.23 -17.35 -5.34
N GLU A 235 4.59 -18.38 -5.92
CA GLU A 235 5.13 -19.21 -7.02
C GLU A 235 5.33 -18.41 -8.31
N LEU A 236 4.51 -17.39 -8.54
CA LEU A 236 4.63 -16.49 -9.68
C LEU A 236 5.46 -15.25 -9.34
N TRP A 237 5.27 -14.71 -8.13
CA TRP A 237 5.94 -13.51 -7.64
C TRP A 237 7.45 -13.65 -7.59
N ILE A 238 7.95 -14.66 -6.88
CA ILE A 238 9.38 -14.82 -6.66
C ILE A 238 10.15 -14.98 -7.98
N PRO A 239 9.80 -15.91 -8.89
CA PRO A 239 10.51 -16.03 -10.16
C PRO A 239 10.28 -14.81 -11.06
N GLY A 240 9.11 -14.17 -11.02
CA GLY A 240 8.81 -13.01 -11.84
C GLY A 240 9.69 -11.81 -11.49
N VAL A 241 9.82 -11.45 -10.22
CA VAL A 241 10.71 -10.36 -9.79
C VAL A 241 12.17 -10.77 -10.02
N LYS A 242 12.53 -12.01 -9.71
CA LYS A 242 13.91 -12.50 -9.92
C LYS A 242 14.35 -12.36 -11.37
N ARG A 243 13.53 -12.73 -12.38
CA ARG A 243 13.88 -12.60 -13.80
C ARG A 243 14.19 -11.16 -14.22
N LEU A 244 13.50 -10.16 -13.66
CA LEU A 244 13.82 -8.76 -13.89
C LEU A 244 15.12 -8.36 -13.18
N THR A 245 15.29 -8.78 -11.94
CA THR A 245 16.46 -8.47 -11.11
C THR A 245 17.74 -9.08 -11.68
N ASP A 246 17.69 -10.30 -12.20
CA ASP A 246 18.84 -10.98 -12.83
C ASP A 246 19.44 -10.20 -14.01
N GLN A 247 18.64 -9.31 -14.66
CA GLN A 247 19.11 -8.51 -15.78
C GLN A 247 20.06 -7.37 -15.38
N PHE A 248 20.15 -7.04 -14.09
CA PHE A 248 21.02 -5.98 -13.60
C PHE A 248 21.79 -6.31 -12.33
N ALA A 249 21.53 -7.43 -11.68
CA ALA A 249 22.10 -7.76 -10.38
C ALA A 249 23.64 -7.67 -10.34
N ALA A 250 24.32 -8.01 -11.46
CA ALA A 250 25.79 -7.91 -11.58
C ALA A 250 26.31 -6.46 -11.55
N ASN A 251 25.45 -5.46 -11.75
CA ASN A 251 25.81 -4.06 -11.81
C ASN A 251 25.37 -3.26 -10.56
N VAL A 252 24.92 -3.94 -9.51
CA VAL A 252 24.41 -3.34 -8.27
C VAL A 252 25.23 -3.79 -7.07
N GLY A 253 25.60 -2.85 -6.21
CA GLY A 253 26.35 -3.19 -4.99
C GLY A 253 25.51 -4.02 -4.00
N LYS A 254 24.24 -3.61 -3.77
CA LYS A 254 23.31 -4.32 -2.87
C LYS A 254 21.87 -4.19 -3.36
N ILE A 255 21.10 -5.27 -3.26
CA ILE A 255 19.66 -5.29 -3.56
C ILE A 255 18.90 -5.40 -2.25
N LEU A 256 17.92 -4.50 -2.04
CA LEU A 256 17.04 -4.51 -0.90
C LEU A 256 15.61 -4.81 -1.37
N ILE A 257 15.01 -5.84 -0.79
CA ILE A 257 13.58 -6.10 -0.94
C ILE A 257 12.89 -5.53 0.29
N LEU A 258 12.26 -4.38 0.09
CA LEU A 258 11.50 -3.67 1.13
C LEU A 258 10.05 -4.12 1.08
N SER A 259 9.53 -4.68 2.16
CA SER A 259 8.11 -5.04 2.19
C SER A 259 7.21 -3.82 2.04
N ALA A 260 6.07 -3.99 1.38
CA ALA A 260 5.03 -2.96 1.41
C ALA A 260 4.52 -2.75 2.84
N PRO A 261 4.01 -1.56 3.18
CA PRO A 261 3.30 -1.35 4.44
C PRO A 261 2.19 -2.38 4.63
N PRO A 262 1.91 -2.85 5.85
CA PRO A 262 0.74 -3.70 6.10
C PRO A 262 -0.54 -3.02 5.64
N ASN A 263 -1.48 -3.79 5.09
CA ASN A 263 -2.78 -3.25 4.71
C ASN A 263 -3.63 -2.97 5.95
N ASP A 264 -4.24 -1.79 5.99
CA ASP A 264 -5.08 -1.33 7.07
C ASP A 264 -6.57 -1.26 6.66
N LYS A 265 -7.44 -1.03 7.65
CA LYS A 265 -8.80 -0.58 7.38
C LYS A 265 -8.72 0.74 6.60
N LYS A 266 -9.60 0.91 5.61
CA LYS A 266 -9.66 2.19 4.90
C LYS A 266 -10.17 3.28 5.85
N PRO A 267 -9.46 4.39 6.00
CA PRO A 267 -9.92 5.49 6.85
C PRO A 267 -11.31 5.98 6.48
N ALA A 268 -11.65 6.04 5.18
CA ALA A 268 -12.97 6.43 4.69
C ALA A 268 -14.11 5.51 5.18
N ASP A 269 -13.82 4.25 5.53
CA ASP A 269 -14.84 3.29 5.96
C ASP A 269 -14.98 3.23 7.50
N CYS A 270 -13.98 3.69 8.25
CA CYS A 270 -13.94 3.55 9.72
C CYS A 270 -13.91 4.89 10.47
N TYR A 271 -13.47 5.97 9.83
CA TYR A 271 -13.42 7.30 10.45
C TYR A 271 -14.74 8.04 10.26
N THR A 272 -15.36 8.45 11.35
CA THR A 272 -16.58 9.26 11.37
C THR A 272 -16.52 10.24 12.55
N ARG A 273 -17.47 11.15 12.62
CA ARG A 273 -17.57 12.12 13.75
C ARG A 273 -17.76 11.46 15.11
N THR A 274 -18.24 10.22 15.15
CA THR A 274 -18.54 9.48 16.39
C THR A 274 -17.65 8.26 16.57
N SER A 275 -16.77 7.95 15.59
CA SER A 275 -15.83 6.86 15.71
C SER A 275 -14.72 7.15 16.70
N LYS A 276 -14.10 6.10 17.21
CA LYS A 276 -12.91 6.15 18.05
C LYS A 276 -11.70 5.59 17.30
N PRO A 277 -10.47 5.89 17.72
CA PRO A 277 -9.27 5.31 17.14
C PRO A 277 -9.32 3.79 17.00
N ALA A 278 -9.90 3.10 17.98
CA ALA A 278 -10.07 1.64 17.96
C ALA A 278 -10.92 1.12 16.78
N ASP A 279 -11.84 1.93 16.24
CA ASP A 279 -12.66 1.54 15.09
C ASP A 279 -11.82 1.42 13.82
N CYS A 280 -10.76 2.24 13.70
CA CYS A 280 -9.79 2.23 12.60
C CYS A 280 -8.51 1.44 12.92
N LEU A 281 -8.42 0.83 14.09
CA LEU A 281 -7.29 -0.03 14.42
C LEU A 281 -7.28 -1.27 13.54
N SER A 282 -6.14 -1.56 12.95
CA SER A 282 -5.92 -2.72 12.08
C SER A 282 -5.00 -3.74 12.75
N ARG A 283 -4.99 -4.94 12.20
CA ARG A 283 -4.04 -5.99 12.57
C ARG A 283 -3.39 -6.55 11.32
N VAL A 284 -2.08 -6.76 11.38
CA VAL A 284 -1.33 -7.37 10.27
C VAL A 284 -1.98 -8.68 9.86
N THR A 285 -2.42 -8.78 8.61
CA THR A 285 -3.15 -9.93 8.06
C THR A 285 -2.23 -11.12 7.79
N ASP A 286 -2.80 -12.31 7.74
CA ASP A 286 -2.03 -13.51 7.35
C ASP A 286 -1.61 -13.45 5.87
N THR A 287 -2.38 -12.76 5.02
CA THR A 287 -1.98 -12.45 3.64
C THR A 287 -0.71 -11.63 3.60
N TRP A 288 -0.62 -10.54 4.37
CA TRP A 288 0.59 -9.72 4.45
C TRP A 288 1.78 -10.55 4.97
N LYS A 289 1.59 -11.35 6.01
CA LYS A 289 2.65 -12.23 6.55
C LYS A 289 3.13 -13.26 5.51
N ALA A 290 2.22 -13.80 4.70
CA ALA A 290 2.59 -14.72 3.61
C ALA A 290 3.44 -13.99 2.55
N ARG A 291 3.07 -12.76 2.18
CA ARG A 291 3.85 -11.91 1.26
C ARG A 291 5.20 -11.55 1.82
N SER A 292 5.27 -11.11 3.06
CA SER A 292 6.53 -10.82 3.75
C SER A 292 7.48 -12.03 3.73
N ARG A 293 6.96 -13.26 3.90
CA ARG A 293 7.76 -14.49 3.74
C ARG A 293 8.22 -14.70 2.29
N ALA A 294 7.37 -14.39 1.30
CA ALA A 294 7.74 -14.48 -0.11
C ALA A 294 8.83 -13.45 -0.46
N ASP A 295 8.71 -12.23 0.03
CA ASP A 295 9.72 -11.16 -0.16
C ASP A 295 11.05 -11.51 0.51
N ARG A 296 11.03 -12.11 1.69
CA ARG A 296 12.24 -12.62 2.36
C ARG A 296 12.92 -13.74 1.55
N ASN A 297 12.12 -14.66 0.99
CA ASN A 297 12.62 -15.71 0.10
C ASN A 297 13.18 -15.12 -1.20
N LEU A 298 12.50 -14.13 -1.78
CA LEU A 298 12.99 -13.41 -2.95
C LEU A 298 14.35 -12.75 -2.66
N ALA A 299 14.46 -12.01 -1.55
CA ALA A 299 15.71 -11.38 -1.14
C ALA A 299 16.86 -12.40 -1.09
N TYR A 300 16.63 -13.54 -0.45
CA TYR A 300 17.63 -14.63 -0.41
C TYR A 300 18.01 -15.11 -1.84
N ARG A 301 17.01 -15.29 -2.73
CA ARG A 301 17.25 -15.80 -4.09
C ARG A 301 17.94 -14.83 -5.03
N VAL A 302 17.87 -13.53 -4.77
CA VAL A 302 18.59 -12.50 -5.54
C VAL A 302 19.92 -12.08 -4.87
N GLY A 303 20.31 -12.74 -3.79
CA GLY A 303 21.52 -12.38 -3.04
C GLY A 303 21.40 -11.02 -2.33
N GLY A 304 20.17 -10.58 -2.05
CA GLY A 304 19.87 -9.30 -1.42
C GLY A 304 19.50 -9.41 0.05
N THR A 305 19.03 -8.29 0.61
CA THR A 305 18.57 -8.16 2.00
C THR A 305 17.08 -7.86 2.02
N TYR A 306 16.33 -8.53 2.89
CA TYR A 306 14.94 -8.19 3.17
C TYR A 306 14.88 -7.11 4.26
N VAL A 307 14.05 -6.09 4.04
CA VAL A 307 13.82 -4.99 4.98
C VAL A 307 12.33 -4.98 5.37
N ASP A 308 12.05 -5.16 6.66
CA ASP A 308 10.68 -5.22 7.21
C ASP A 308 10.14 -3.81 7.49
N SER A 309 9.33 -3.27 6.59
CA SER A 309 8.68 -1.97 6.75
C SER A 309 7.65 -1.93 7.88
N ARG A 310 7.13 -3.09 8.32
CA ARG A 310 6.08 -3.17 9.36
C ARG A 310 6.44 -2.39 10.62
N ARG A 311 7.72 -2.36 10.98
CA ARG A 311 8.23 -1.62 12.15
C ARG A 311 7.96 -0.11 12.10
N LEU A 312 7.69 0.43 10.92
CA LEU A 312 7.32 1.84 10.73
C LEU A 312 5.82 2.12 10.88
N PHE A 313 4.99 1.08 10.99
CA PHE A 313 3.53 1.20 10.92
C PHE A 313 2.80 0.49 12.06
N CYS A 314 3.39 -0.51 12.68
CA CYS A 314 2.68 -1.39 13.60
C CYS A 314 3.53 -1.73 14.83
N THR A 315 2.86 -2.05 15.93
CA THR A 315 3.50 -2.59 17.13
C THR A 315 4.09 -3.98 16.87
N PRO A 316 5.02 -4.47 17.72
CA PRO A 316 5.52 -5.85 17.66
C PRO A 316 4.40 -6.89 17.69
N ASP A 317 3.29 -6.62 18.40
CA ASP A 317 2.09 -7.47 18.49
C ASP A 317 1.20 -7.40 17.25
N ASN A 318 1.66 -6.73 16.17
CA ASN A 318 0.98 -6.61 14.90
C ASN A 318 -0.31 -5.74 14.91
N TYR A 319 -0.44 -4.79 15.81
CA TYR A 319 -1.47 -3.78 15.77
C TYR A 319 -0.96 -2.53 15.04
N CYS A 320 -1.75 -2.03 14.10
CA CYS A 320 -1.43 -0.90 13.25
C CYS A 320 -2.50 0.18 13.46
N PRO A 321 -2.16 1.32 14.06
CA PRO A 321 -3.10 2.42 14.21
C PRO A 321 -3.29 3.13 12.87
N SER A 322 -4.28 4.01 12.78
CA SER A 322 -4.52 4.82 11.57
C SER A 322 -3.82 6.19 11.61
N PHE A 323 -3.19 6.53 12.74
CA PHE A 323 -2.43 7.77 12.94
C PHE A 323 -1.28 7.54 13.91
N VAL A 324 -0.31 8.45 13.92
CA VAL A 324 0.79 8.49 14.90
C VAL A 324 1.02 9.94 15.33
N GLY A 325 0.99 10.20 16.64
CA GLY A 325 0.95 11.56 17.15
C GLY A 325 -0.31 12.28 16.66
N THR A 326 -0.15 13.30 15.83
CA THR A 326 -1.27 14.00 15.17
C THR A 326 -1.36 13.72 13.65
N THR A 327 -0.58 12.77 13.13
CA THR A 327 -0.42 12.56 11.69
C THR A 327 -1.18 11.31 11.24
N PRO A 328 -2.17 11.41 10.33
CA PRO A 328 -2.76 10.25 9.67
C PRO A 328 -1.71 9.46 8.90
N MET A 329 -1.72 8.13 9.03
CA MET A 329 -0.67 7.29 8.44
C MET A 329 -0.88 7.01 6.95
N LYS A 330 -2.14 6.79 6.56
CA LYS A 330 -2.50 6.36 5.21
C LYS A 330 -3.76 7.06 4.71
N SER A 331 -3.81 7.29 3.41
CA SER A 331 -4.97 7.85 2.72
C SER A 331 -6.05 6.78 2.44
N ASP A 332 -5.63 5.54 2.27
CA ASP A 332 -6.49 4.37 2.06
C ASP A 332 -5.95 3.15 2.82
N SER A 333 -6.22 1.93 2.36
CA SER A 333 -5.73 0.72 3.02
C SER A 333 -4.23 0.48 2.88
N ALA A 334 -3.53 1.17 1.97
CA ALA A 334 -2.15 0.86 1.60
C ALA A 334 -1.25 2.10 1.48
N HIS A 335 -1.74 3.18 0.85
CA HIS A 335 -0.91 4.33 0.50
C HIS A 335 -0.63 5.23 1.68
N VAL A 336 0.65 5.50 1.90
CA VAL A 336 1.17 6.35 2.98
C VAL A 336 0.89 7.82 2.65
N THR A 337 0.45 8.60 3.64
CA THR A 337 0.30 10.06 3.46
C THR A 337 1.69 10.73 3.33
N ILE A 338 1.73 11.88 2.69
CA ILE A 338 2.96 12.67 2.53
C ILE A 338 3.55 12.99 3.91
N GLU A 339 2.71 13.42 4.83
CA GLU A 339 3.09 13.85 6.18
C GLU A 339 3.63 12.67 6.99
N TYR A 340 3.03 11.50 6.84
CA TYR A 340 3.55 10.31 7.52
C TYR A 340 4.86 9.82 6.88
N GLY A 341 4.99 9.89 5.57
CA GLY A 341 6.25 9.65 4.85
C GLY A 341 7.38 10.56 5.36
N ALA A 342 7.10 11.84 5.57
CA ALA A 342 8.05 12.76 6.19
C ALA A 342 8.37 12.39 7.64
N ARG A 343 7.34 12.04 8.42
CA ARG A 343 7.50 11.67 9.84
C ARG A 343 8.37 10.43 10.05
N ILE A 344 8.20 9.40 9.23
CA ILE A 344 9.00 8.16 9.36
C ILE A 344 10.42 8.29 8.82
N SER A 345 10.77 9.37 8.10
CA SER A 345 12.07 9.51 7.42
C SER A 345 13.28 9.29 8.36
N PRO A 346 13.33 9.84 9.60
CA PRO A 346 14.45 9.58 10.50
C PRO A 346 14.58 8.10 10.91
N ALA A 347 13.45 7.46 11.27
CA ALA A 347 13.42 6.05 11.66
C ALA A 347 13.77 5.13 10.48
N PHE A 348 13.29 5.46 9.28
CA PHE A 348 13.62 4.75 8.05
C PHE A 348 15.13 4.88 7.71
N ALA A 349 15.71 6.07 7.89
CA ALA A 349 17.14 6.28 7.70
C ALA A 349 18.00 5.42 8.65
N GLU A 350 17.60 5.30 9.92
CA GLU A 350 18.26 4.39 10.87
C GLU A 350 18.11 2.93 10.45
N MET A 351 16.92 2.53 9.99
CA MET A 351 16.66 1.19 9.50
C MET A 351 17.52 0.85 8.27
N LEU A 352 17.64 1.78 7.31
CA LEU A 352 18.52 1.59 6.16
C LEU A 352 19.98 1.41 6.59
N ARG A 353 20.49 2.21 7.52
CA ARG A 353 21.88 2.09 8.01
C ARG A 353 22.13 0.79 8.76
N ALA A 354 21.15 0.32 9.53
CA ALA A 354 21.30 -0.89 10.34
C ALA A 354 21.16 -2.17 9.52
N ASP A 355 20.14 -2.23 8.64
CA ASP A 355 19.76 -3.47 7.95
C ASP A 355 20.39 -3.57 6.54
N ALA A 356 20.86 -2.44 5.95
CA ALA A 356 20.97 -2.41 4.51
C ALA A 356 22.23 -1.73 3.91
N ILE A 357 22.78 -0.66 4.48
CA ILE A 357 23.86 0.12 3.82
C ILE A 357 25.08 0.40 4.73
#